data_e2642b5d47ce120d68342b57d8505806
#
_entry.id   e2642b5d47ce120d68342b57d8505806
#
_cell.length_a   1.000
_cell.length_b   1.000
_cell.length_c   1.000
_cell.angle_alpha   90.00
_cell.angle_beta   90.00
_cell.angle_gamma   90.00
#
_symmetry.space_group_name_H-M   'P 1'
#
loop_
_entity.id
_entity.type
_entity.pdbx_description
1 polymer ?
#
loop_
_entity_poly.entity_id
_entity_poly.type
_entity_poly.pdbx_seq_one_letter_code
_entity_poly.pdbx_strand_id
1 'polypeptide(L)'
;APSTGKSTICKAAAKQFNSVHVDEFGRTYWEQNQTKRRLTPEQLLYIAEEHIAIEERTSLKANKYLFVDTNALTTWHFAVDYHQSALPELCALADKSKARYQHVFLCADDIPFEDTWERSGSVKHRELQVFITQELNKRDIQYTLLTGSVEQRLARVTETLA
;
A
#
# COMPACT_ATOMS: atom_id res chain seq x y z
N ALA A 1 -3.34 3.77 5.26
CA ALA A 1 -2.70 3.83 6.59
C ALA A 1 -2.40 2.41 7.10
N PRO A 2 -1.51 2.22 8.07
CA PRO A 2 -1.32 0.94 8.76
C PRO A 2 -2.63 0.47 9.44
N SER A 3 -2.76 -0.82 9.75
CA SER A 3 -3.94 -1.40 10.45
C SER A 3 -5.32 -1.10 9.84
N THR A 4 -5.38 -0.84 8.56
CA THR A 4 -6.67 -0.67 7.84
C THR A 4 -7.16 -1.95 7.16
N GLY A 5 -6.52 -3.10 7.40
CA GLY A 5 -6.92 -4.39 6.84
C GLY A 5 -6.48 -4.63 5.39
N LYS A 6 -5.53 -3.86 4.84
CA LYS A 6 -5.05 -4.00 3.46
C LYS A 6 -4.59 -5.42 3.13
N SER A 7 -3.69 -5.96 3.94
CA SER A 7 -3.12 -7.31 3.71
C SER A 7 -4.19 -8.39 3.75
N THR A 8 -5.16 -8.27 4.64
CA THR A 8 -6.27 -9.21 4.75
C THR A 8 -7.14 -9.18 3.49
N ILE A 9 -7.50 -8.00 3.00
CA ILE A 9 -8.32 -7.84 1.78
C ILE A 9 -7.52 -8.27 0.53
N CYS A 10 -6.25 -7.93 0.45
CA CYS A 10 -5.39 -8.31 -0.66
C CYS A 10 -5.36 -9.85 -0.84
N LYS A 11 -5.12 -10.58 0.25
CA LYS A 11 -5.11 -12.05 0.27
C LYS A 11 -6.49 -12.65 -0.01
N ALA A 12 -7.54 -12.11 0.59
CA ALA A 12 -8.91 -12.58 0.38
C ALA A 12 -9.37 -12.39 -1.07
N ALA A 13 -9.06 -11.24 -1.68
CA ALA A 13 -9.36 -10.96 -3.08
C ALA A 13 -8.60 -11.91 -4.01
N ALA A 14 -7.31 -12.11 -3.80
CA ALA A 14 -6.54 -13.06 -4.59
C ALA A 14 -7.13 -14.48 -4.53
N LYS A 15 -7.51 -14.94 -3.35
CA LYS A 15 -8.17 -16.24 -3.17
C LYS A 15 -9.51 -16.31 -3.91
N GLN A 16 -10.35 -15.27 -3.78
CA GLN A 16 -11.68 -15.25 -4.41
C GLN A 16 -11.59 -15.27 -5.93
N PHE A 17 -10.62 -14.58 -6.52
CA PHE A 17 -10.39 -14.54 -7.97
C PHE A 17 -9.48 -15.67 -8.48
N ASN A 18 -9.15 -16.65 -7.62
CA ASN A 18 -8.24 -17.75 -7.94
C ASN A 18 -6.94 -17.26 -8.60
N SER A 19 -6.33 -16.27 -7.97
CA SER A 19 -5.12 -15.61 -8.47
C SER A 19 -4.08 -15.45 -7.35
N VAL A 20 -3.05 -14.67 -7.61
CA VAL A 20 -1.91 -14.44 -6.71
C VAL A 20 -1.90 -13.02 -6.17
N HIS A 21 -1.15 -12.81 -5.10
CA HIS A 21 -0.96 -11.50 -4.50
C HIS A 21 0.52 -11.22 -4.23
N VAL A 22 0.83 -9.96 -4.01
CA VAL A 22 2.13 -9.48 -3.54
C VAL A 22 1.94 -8.89 -2.15
N ASP A 23 2.66 -9.44 -1.18
CA ASP A 23 2.70 -8.92 0.20
C ASP A 23 3.49 -7.61 0.28
N GLU A 24 3.27 -6.84 1.34
CA GLU A 24 4.01 -5.62 1.64
C GLU A 24 5.48 -5.92 1.94
N PHE A 25 6.33 -5.86 0.90
CA PHE A 25 7.76 -6.09 1.02
C PHE A 25 8.44 -5.13 2.02
N GLY A 26 8.01 -3.88 2.03
CA GLY A 26 8.57 -2.85 2.90
C GLY A 26 8.49 -3.17 4.39
N ARG A 27 7.44 -3.87 4.84
CA ARG A 27 7.31 -4.31 6.22
C ARG A 27 8.40 -5.29 6.61
N THR A 28 8.57 -6.36 5.83
CA THR A 28 9.60 -7.38 6.08
C THR A 28 11.01 -6.77 6.05
N TYR A 29 11.27 -5.91 5.08
CA TYR A 29 12.54 -5.21 4.98
C TYR A 29 12.79 -4.29 6.18
N TRP A 30 11.80 -3.53 6.61
CA TRP A 30 11.89 -2.63 7.76
C TRP A 30 12.19 -3.39 9.06
N GLU A 31 11.51 -4.52 9.31
CA GLU A 31 11.74 -5.35 10.50
C GLU A 31 13.21 -5.81 10.61
N GLN A 32 13.85 -6.06 9.49
CA GLN A 32 15.22 -6.57 9.43
C GLN A 32 16.30 -5.48 9.38
N ASN A 33 15.98 -4.27 8.91
CA ASN A 33 17.00 -3.28 8.53
C ASN A 33 16.84 -1.91 9.22
N GLN A 34 15.79 -1.68 9.97
CA GLN A 34 15.54 -0.36 10.59
C GLN A 34 16.59 0.03 11.62
N THR A 35 16.88 1.33 11.70
CA THR A 35 17.66 1.94 12.77
C THR A 35 16.84 3.02 13.43
N LYS A 36 16.65 2.95 14.75
CA LYS A 36 15.80 3.88 15.51
C LYS A 36 14.39 4.02 14.90
N ARG A 37 13.82 2.90 14.46
CA ARG A 37 12.48 2.80 13.83
C ARG A 37 12.35 3.54 12.48
N ARG A 38 13.46 3.78 11.78
CA ARG A 38 13.48 4.45 10.48
C ARG A 38 14.38 3.73 9.48
N LEU A 39 14.17 4.02 8.21
CA LEU A 39 14.99 3.58 7.10
C LEU A 39 15.63 4.81 6.44
N THR A 40 16.77 4.63 5.79
CA THR A 40 17.42 5.69 5.02
C THR A 40 16.66 5.99 3.73
N PRO A 41 16.89 7.16 3.08
CA PRO A 41 16.31 7.45 1.78
C PRO A 41 16.62 6.38 0.73
N GLU A 42 17.85 5.86 0.71
CA GLU A 42 18.31 4.82 -0.22
C GLU A 42 17.61 3.47 0.05
N GLN A 43 17.40 3.12 1.32
CA GLN A 43 16.66 1.91 1.69
C GLN A 43 15.18 2.00 1.26
N LEU A 44 14.58 3.17 1.36
CA LEU A 44 13.21 3.40 0.91
C LEU A 44 13.10 3.31 -0.63
N LEU A 45 14.06 3.86 -1.36
CA LEU A 45 14.12 3.67 -2.82
C LEU A 45 14.25 2.20 -3.18
N TYR A 46 15.16 1.47 -2.54
CA TYR A 46 15.33 0.03 -2.75
C TYR A 46 14.03 -0.75 -2.51
N ILE A 47 13.28 -0.43 -1.45
CA ILE A 47 11.98 -1.07 -1.18
C ILE A 47 11.01 -0.86 -2.35
N ALA A 48 10.90 0.35 -2.87
CA ALA A 48 10.00 0.64 -3.98
C ALA A 48 10.40 -0.11 -5.26
N GLU A 49 11.68 -0.13 -5.58
CA GLU A 49 12.21 -0.82 -6.75
C GLU A 49 12.03 -2.33 -6.65
N GLU A 50 12.39 -2.94 -5.51
CA GLU A 50 12.25 -4.38 -5.31
C GLU A 50 10.78 -4.82 -5.26
N HIS A 51 9.90 -4.01 -4.65
CA HIS A 51 8.46 -4.28 -4.65
C HIS A 51 7.91 -4.35 -6.08
N ILE A 52 8.29 -3.40 -6.94
CA ILE A 52 7.92 -3.39 -8.36
C ILE A 52 8.46 -4.64 -9.08
N ALA A 53 9.71 -5.02 -8.83
CA ALA A 53 10.30 -6.22 -9.41
C ALA A 53 9.57 -7.50 -8.96
N ILE A 54 9.13 -7.58 -7.70
CA ILE A 54 8.29 -8.66 -7.17
C ILE A 54 6.94 -8.70 -7.89
N GLU A 55 6.30 -7.55 -8.08
CA GLU A 55 5.04 -7.44 -8.83
C GLU A 55 5.19 -8.00 -10.25
N GLU A 56 6.24 -7.62 -10.96
CA GLU A 56 6.51 -8.07 -12.33
C GLU A 56 6.71 -9.58 -12.42
N ARG A 57 7.51 -10.15 -11.52
CA ARG A 57 7.71 -11.60 -11.46
C ARG A 57 6.42 -12.35 -11.10
N THR A 58 5.64 -11.82 -10.16
CA THR A 58 4.40 -12.45 -9.68
C THR A 58 3.28 -12.35 -10.69
N SER A 59 3.25 -11.28 -11.48
CA SER A 59 2.24 -11.06 -12.52
C SER A 59 2.19 -12.17 -13.57
N LEU A 60 3.32 -12.84 -13.81
CA LEU A 60 3.40 -13.98 -14.74
C LEU A 60 2.57 -15.19 -14.29
N LYS A 61 2.19 -15.24 -13.02
CA LYS A 61 1.38 -16.31 -12.41
C LYS A 61 -0.06 -15.86 -12.15
N ALA A 62 -0.39 -14.60 -12.43
CA ALA A 62 -1.71 -14.05 -12.14
C ALA A 62 -2.76 -14.60 -13.11
N ASN A 63 -3.94 -14.88 -12.56
CA ASN A 63 -5.13 -15.20 -13.33
C ASN A 63 -6.01 -13.95 -13.38
N LYS A 64 -6.07 -13.27 -14.52
CA LYS A 64 -6.78 -12.02 -14.79
C LYS A 64 -6.30 -10.82 -13.96
N TYR A 65 -6.15 -10.94 -12.64
CA TYR A 65 -5.73 -9.86 -11.73
C TYR A 65 -4.55 -10.27 -10.87
N LEU A 66 -3.61 -9.34 -10.65
CA LEU A 66 -2.62 -9.39 -9.58
C LEU A 66 -3.07 -8.44 -8.47
N PHE A 67 -3.18 -8.93 -7.25
CA PHE A 67 -3.50 -8.11 -6.08
C PHE A 67 -2.21 -7.72 -5.37
N VAL A 68 -2.05 -6.43 -5.08
CA VAL A 68 -0.79 -5.89 -4.54
C VAL A 68 -1.08 -5.14 -3.24
N ASP A 69 -0.40 -5.52 -2.17
CA ASP A 69 -0.46 -4.82 -0.88
C ASP A 69 0.60 -3.73 -0.83
N THR A 70 0.15 -2.49 -0.83
CA THR A 70 0.94 -1.25 -0.93
C THR A 70 1.62 -1.03 -2.29
N ASN A 71 2.31 0.08 -2.44
CA ASN A 71 3.01 0.46 -3.68
C ASN A 71 4.05 1.55 -3.44
N ALA A 72 4.72 2.01 -4.49
CA ALA A 72 5.74 3.05 -4.43
C ALA A 72 5.24 4.38 -3.82
N LEU A 73 3.96 4.73 -3.99
CA LEU A 73 3.38 5.92 -3.37
C LEU A 73 3.35 5.81 -1.83
N THR A 74 3.07 4.62 -1.30
CA THR A 74 3.13 4.35 0.14
C THR A 74 4.57 4.49 0.66
N THR A 75 5.54 3.96 -0.06
CA THR A 75 6.97 4.06 0.30
C THR A 75 7.45 5.51 0.24
N TRP A 76 7.06 6.26 -0.79
CA TRP A 76 7.32 7.69 -0.91
C TRP A 76 6.76 8.47 0.29
N HIS A 77 5.55 8.12 0.75
CA HIS A 77 4.97 8.73 1.93
C HIS A 77 5.85 8.53 3.18
N PHE A 78 6.38 7.32 3.40
CA PHE A 78 7.31 7.07 4.50
C PHE A 78 8.60 7.90 4.39
N ALA A 79 9.12 8.10 3.17
CA ALA A 79 10.29 8.96 2.97
C ALA A 79 10.00 10.39 3.39
N VAL A 80 8.86 10.94 2.99
CA VAL A 80 8.45 12.30 3.39
C VAL A 80 8.22 12.39 4.90
N ASP A 81 7.61 11.39 5.53
CA ASP A 81 7.39 11.36 6.98
C ASP A 81 8.72 11.28 7.75
N TYR A 82 9.66 10.46 7.29
CA TYR A 82 10.94 10.25 8.00
C TYR A 82 11.95 11.37 7.76
N HIS A 83 12.04 11.89 6.54
CA HIS A 83 13.13 12.75 6.08
C HIS A 83 12.67 14.11 5.57
N GLN A 84 11.38 14.41 5.59
CA GLN A 84 10.77 15.62 5.00
C GLN A 84 11.01 15.75 3.48
N SER A 85 11.53 14.72 2.84
CA SER A 85 11.84 14.66 1.41
C SER A 85 11.95 13.20 0.96
N ALA A 86 11.94 12.99 -0.35
CA ALA A 86 12.22 11.71 -0.97
C ALA A 86 13.23 11.88 -2.10
N LEU A 87 13.99 10.83 -2.40
CA LEU A 87 14.89 10.83 -3.56
C LEU A 87 14.08 11.05 -4.86
N PRO A 88 14.65 11.78 -5.85
CA PRO A 88 13.95 12.05 -7.12
C PRO A 88 13.46 10.78 -7.82
N GLU A 89 14.23 9.69 -7.75
CA GLU A 89 13.88 8.39 -8.31
C GLU A 89 12.64 7.80 -7.63
N LEU A 90 12.53 7.91 -6.31
CA LEU A 90 11.34 7.47 -5.57
C LEU A 90 10.12 8.34 -5.89
N CYS A 91 10.31 9.65 -6.04
CA CYS A 91 9.24 10.55 -6.50
C CYS A 91 8.71 10.11 -7.87
N ALA A 92 9.60 9.81 -8.82
CA ALA A 92 9.22 9.33 -10.14
C ALA A 92 8.45 8.00 -10.10
N LEU A 93 8.84 7.06 -9.25
CA LEU A 93 8.12 5.79 -9.07
C LEU A 93 6.73 6.02 -8.47
N ALA A 94 6.61 6.91 -7.47
CA ALA A 94 5.33 7.28 -6.89
C ALA A 94 4.37 7.89 -7.93
N ASP A 95 4.86 8.78 -8.78
CA ASP A 95 4.06 9.41 -9.83
C ASP A 95 3.61 8.42 -10.91
N LYS A 96 4.43 7.42 -11.23
CA LYS A 96 4.07 6.35 -12.17
C LYS A 96 2.97 5.42 -11.65
N SER A 97 2.65 5.44 -10.37
CA SER A 97 1.60 4.59 -9.78
C SER A 97 0.24 4.79 -10.45
N LYS A 98 -0.07 5.99 -10.94
CA LYS A 98 -1.32 6.27 -11.68
C LYS A 98 -1.47 5.40 -12.93
N ALA A 99 -0.42 5.25 -13.71
CA ALA A 99 -0.44 4.47 -14.95
C ALA A 99 -0.22 2.97 -14.72
N ARG A 100 0.37 2.59 -13.58
CA ARG A 100 0.74 1.20 -13.29
C ARG A 100 -0.43 0.34 -12.84
N TYR A 101 -1.34 0.89 -12.04
CA TYR A 101 -2.44 0.13 -11.44
C TYR A 101 -3.77 0.48 -12.10
N GLN A 102 -4.49 -0.53 -12.60
CA GLN A 102 -5.80 -0.36 -13.23
C GLN A 102 -6.89 0.00 -12.21
N HIS A 103 -6.80 -0.57 -11.02
CA HIS A 103 -7.73 -0.34 -9.92
C HIS A 103 -6.94 -0.07 -8.64
N VAL A 104 -7.31 0.97 -7.94
CA VAL A 104 -6.75 1.30 -6.62
C VAL A 104 -7.88 1.23 -5.59
N PHE A 105 -7.65 0.47 -4.53
CA PHE A 105 -8.55 0.35 -3.40
C PHE A 105 -7.94 1.02 -2.18
N LEU A 106 -8.68 1.95 -1.58
CA LEU A 106 -8.30 2.61 -0.34
C LEU A 106 -9.09 2.01 0.82
N CYS A 107 -8.41 1.29 1.71
CA CYS A 107 -9.04 0.78 2.92
C CYS A 107 -9.26 1.94 3.91
N ALA A 108 -10.52 2.11 4.34
CA ALA A 108 -10.87 3.09 5.36
C ALA A 108 -10.26 2.72 6.73
N ASP A 109 -10.16 3.72 7.60
CA ASP A 109 -9.69 3.60 8.98
C ASP A 109 -10.84 3.32 9.98
N ASP A 110 -11.85 2.58 9.52
CA ASP A 110 -13.09 2.27 10.25
C ASP A 110 -13.06 0.95 11.04
N ILE A 111 -11.89 0.30 11.10
CA ILE A 111 -11.66 -0.87 11.96
C ILE A 111 -10.85 -0.46 13.18
N PRO A 112 -10.99 -1.18 14.33
CA PRO A 112 -10.20 -0.89 15.52
C PRO A 112 -8.71 -0.89 15.22
N PHE A 113 -8.03 0.20 15.64
CA PHE A 113 -6.59 0.32 15.50
C PHE A 113 -5.89 -0.56 16.53
N GLU A 114 -5.02 -1.44 16.06
CA GLU A 114 -4.09 -2.18 16.91
C GLU A 114 -2.77 -1.41 16.97
N ASP A 115 -2.46 -0.89 18.15
CA ASP A 115 -1.20 -0.18 18.39
C ASP A 115 -0.06 -1.20 18.50
N THR A 116 0.72 -1.29 17.45
CA THR A 116 1.93 -2.10 17.42
C THR A 116 3.16 -1.21 17.51
N TRP A 117 4.28 -1.74 18.00
CA TRP A 117 5.53 -0.99 18.19
C TRP A 117 6.07 -0.32 16.90
N GLU A 118 5.69 -0.79 15.73
CA GLU A 118 6.02 -0.23 14.41
C GLU A 118 5.08 0.91 13.96
N ARG A 119 4.01 1.17 14.74
CA ARG A 119 2.93 2.09 14.37
C ARG A 119 2.72 3.11 15.47
N SER A 120 2.66 4.36 15.13
CA SER A 120 2.52 5.47 16.06
C SER A 120 1.05 5.90 16.17
N GLY A 121 0.38 5.48 17.25
CA GLY A 121 -0.88 5.96 17.79
C GLY A 121 -2.05 6.29 16.84
N SER A 122 -3.25 6.33 17.37
CA SER A 122 -4.49 6.55 16.58
C SER A 122 -4.58 7.92 15.90
N VAL A 123 -4.00 8.97 16.49
CA VAL A 123 -4.02 10.33 15.90
C VAL A 123 -3.18 10.36 14.64
N LYS A 124 -1.96 9.85 14.70
CA LYS A 124 -1.07 9.79 13.54
C LYS A 124 -1.60 8.87 12.45
N HIS A 125 -2.34 7.84 12.81
CA HIS A 125 -3.03 6.95 11.88
C HIS A 125 -4.07 7.70 11.04
N ARG A 126 -4.89 8.54 11.65
CA ARG A 126 -5.89 9.34 10.95
C ARG A 126 -5.25 10.42 10.07
N GLU A 127 -4.23 11.11 10.57
CA GLU A 127 -3.47 12.10 9.79
C GLU A 127 -2.87 11.46 8.54
N LEU A 128 -2.33 10.26 8.67
CA LEU A 128 -1.79 9.48 7.57
C LEU A 128 -2.85 9.09 6.55
N GLN A 129 -4.05 8.70 7.00
CA GLN A 129 -5.16 8.37 6.11
C GLN A 129 -5.60 9.59 5.29
N VAL A 130 -5.71 10.76 5.93
CA VAL A 130 -6.01 12.03 5.27
C VAL A 130 -4.94 12.37 4.25
N PHE A 131 -3.67 12.26 4.62
CA PHE A 131 -2.55 12.56 3.71
C PHE A 131 -2.55 11.64 2.47
N ILE A 132 -2.72 10.34 2.64
CA ILE A 132 -2.80 9.39 1.51
C ILE A 132 -3.96 9.76 0.58
N THR A 133 -5.12 10.08 1.13
CA THR A 133 -6.30 10.50 0.34
C THR A 133 -6.00 11.76 -0.47
N GLN A 134 -5.37 12.76 0.14
CA GLN A 134 -4.96 13.98 -0.54
C GLN A 134 -3.96 13.72 -1.67
N GLU A 135 -2.97 12.85 -1.44
CA GLU A 135 -1.95 12.52 -2.44
C GLU A 135 -2.51 11.70 -3.61
N LEU A 136 -3.50 10.84 -3.37
CA LEU A 136 -4.23 10.17 -4.45
C LEU A 136 -4.99 11.19 -5.32
N ASN A 137 -5.71 12.10 -4.69
CA ASN A 137 -6.46 13.15 -5.39
C ASN A 137 -5.54 14.11 -6.16
N LYS A 138 -4.45 14.54 -5.55
CA LYS A 138 -3.46 15.44 -6.17
C LYS A 138 -2.82 14.85 -7.42
N ARG A 139 -2.62 13.52 -7.44
CA ARG A 139 -2.11 12.79 -8.61
C ARG A 139 -3.20 12.34 -9.57
N ASP A 140 -4.45 12.69 -9.31
CA ASP A 140 -5.61 12.25 -10.10
C ASP A 140 -5.66 10.72 -10.22
N ILE A 141 -5.34 10.02 -9.11
CA ILE A 141 -5.48 8.57 -9.00
C ILE A 141 -6.87 8.26 -8.51
N GLN A 142 -7.69 7.65 -9.37
CA GLN A 142 -9.01 7.20 -8.98
C GLN A 142 -8.92 5.99 -8.06
N TYR A 143 -9.75 5.94 -7.03
CA TYR A 143 -9.77 4.83 -6.09
C TYR A 143 -11.19 4.47 -5.65
N THR A 144 -11.36 3.23 -5.24
CA THR A 144 -12.57 2.75 -4.59
C THR A 144 -12.33 2.65 -3.09
N LEU A 145 -13.14 3.36 -2.29
CA LEU A 145 -13.06 3.28 -0.84
C LEU A 145 -13.68 1.97 -0.35
N LEU A 146 -12.96 1.24 0.50
CA LEU A 146 -13.39 0.01 1.14
C LEU A 146 -13.69 0.27 2.61
N THR A 147 -14.94 0.06 3.02
CA THR A 147 -15.44 0.28 4.39
C THR A 147 -16.10 -0.97 4.95
N GLY A 148 -16.25 -1.04 6.26
CA GLY A 148 -16.96 -2.10 6.94
C GLY A 148 -16.18 -3.39 7.15
N SER A 149 -16.87 -4.51 7.25
CA SER A 149 -16.27 -5.84 7.47
C SER A 149 -15.44 -6.33 6.29
N VAL A 150 -14.67 -7.39 6.50
CA VAL A 150 -13.91 -8.06 5.43
C VAL A 150 -14.83 -8.49 4.29
N GLU A 151 -16.00 -9.05 4.62
CA GLU A 151 -16.98 -9.51 3.65
C GLU A 151 -17.56 -8.35 2.83
N GLN A 152 -17.89 -7.23 3.46
CA GLN A 152 -18.39 -6.03 2.79
C GLN A 152 -17.34 -5.44 1.85
N ARG A 153 -16.08 -5.33 2.30
CA ARG A 153 -14.97 -4.84 1.50
C ARG A 153 -14.69 -5.76 0.31
N LEU A 154 -14.72 -7.07 0.52
CA LEU A 154 -14.50 -8.04 -0.55
C LEU A 154 -15.63 -8.03 -1.58
N ALA A 155 -16.88 -7.86 -1.14
CA ALA A 155 -18.03 -7.66 -2.04
C ALA A 155 -17.83 -6.41 -2.90
N ARG A 156 -17.35 -5.31 -2.33
CA ARG A 156 -17.06 -4.06 -3.05
C ARG A 156 -15.94 -4.22 -4.08
N VAL A 157 -14.88 -4.95 -3.73
CA VAL A 157 -13.82 -5.31 -4.68
C VAL A 157 -14.40 -6.10 -5.87
N THR A 158 -15.20 -7.12 -5.57
CA THR A 158 -15.83 -7.96 -6.60
C THR A 158 -16.72 -7.15 -7.54
N GLU A 159 -17.56 -6.28 -7.00
CA GLU A 159 -18.41 -5.39 -7.77
C GLU A 159 -17.62 -4.46 -8.68
N THR A 160 -16.51 -3.91 -8.18
CA THR A 160 -15.66 -3.00 -8.95
C THR A 160 -14.93 -3.70 -10.10
N LEU A 161 -14.56 -4.97 -9.92
CA LEU A 161 -13.81 -5.76 -10.90
C LEU A 161 -14.69 -6.62 -11.85
N ALA A 162 -15.98 -6.60 -11.64
CA ALA A 162 -16.95 -7.39 -12.43
C ALA A 162 -17.01 -7.00 -13.91
#